data_154824b8c962b5da89f42f56bd574f70
#
_entry.id   154824b8c962b5da89f42f56bd574f70
#
_cell.length_a   1.000
_cell.length_b   1.000
_cell.length_c   1.000
_cell.angle_alpha   90.00
_cell.angle_beta   90.00
_cell.angle_gamma   90.00
#
_symmetry.space_group_name_H-M   'P 1'
#
loop_
_entity.id
_entity.type
_entity.pdbx_description
1 polymer ?
#
loop_
_entity_poly.entity_id
_entity_poly.type
_entity_poly.pdbx_seq_one_letter_code
_entity_poly.pdbx_strand_id
1 'polypeptide(L)'
;MSINQPSKLGTVIVVGNQKGGVVKSQSSNEISYNLQQAGHKTLCIDMDWTAGFTERTFPDGMPFEIEREPLKHEFAPGSAHTYQLFFSDTVIEPIVLPDGRHFIGTTYELNEINYRPNDCIFDFKDRVEALKSHYDYIIIDSNPSYSNVMVASHIAADYLIVPTLLEKSSRNGVAKQLAYMQKIKKNYNPALEFLGVYVTQAVVSNYKKDLLEGRFTAVDTENLRMLFEILHNCGYDESKVLAYISYVSTTAKEAIELGLTFKEYAPTSLPAKQYDELTQKLISLIQGANRG
;
A
#
# COMPACT_ATOMS: atom_id res chain seq x y z
N MET A 1 6.40 27.91 30.00
CA MET A 1 5.80 26.57 29.91
C MET A 1 5.32 26.44 28.48
N SER A 2 6.07 25.72 27.64
CA SER A 2 5.64 25.40 26.26
C SER A 2 4.53 24.38 26.38
N ILE A 3 3.33 24.76 25.94
CA ILE A 3 2.22 23.84 25.74
C ILE A 3 2.69 22.86 24.65
N ASN A 4 3.00 21.62 25.04
CA ASN A 4 3.23 20.55 24.09
C ASN A 4 1.97 20.46 23.21
N GLN A 5 2.07 20.85 21.96
CA GLN A 5 1.06 20.47 20.98
C GLN A 5 1.03 18.92 20.98
N PRO A 6 -0.16 18.30 21.00
CA PRO A 6 -0.22 16.85 20.87
C PRO A 6 0.55 16.45 19.61
N SER A 7 1.50 15.53 19.77
CA SER A 7 2.26 14.99 18.65
C SER A 7 1.25 14.50 17.61
N LYS A 8 1.34 15.02 16.38
CA LYS A 8 0.47 14.60 15.29
C LYS A 8 0.65 13.09 15.11
N LEU A 9 -0.40 12.32 15.32
CA LEU A 9 -0.36 10.88 15.06
C LEU A 9 -0.09 10.62 13.58
N GLY A 10 0.69 9.58 13.31
CA GLY A 10 1.00 9.15 11.95
C GLY A 10 -0.23 8.70 11.18
N THR A 11 -0.11 8.65 9.87
CA THR A 11 -1.18 8.30 8.94
C THR A 11 -0.96 6.89 8.39
N VAL A 12 -1.97 6.04 8.47
CA VAL A 12 -1.96 4.67 7.91
C VAL A 12 -2.65 4.65 6.55
N ILE A 13 -1.91 4.25 5.51
CA ILE A 13 -2.41 4.12 4.15
C ILE A 13 -2.35 2.66 3.73
N VAL A 14 -3.51 2.07 3.41
CA VAL A 14 -3.56 0.73 2.81
C VAL A 14 -3.56 0.82 1.28
N VAL A 15 -2.63 0.09 0.66
CA VAL A 15 -2.59 -0.12 -0.80
C VAL A 15 -3.35 -1.41 -1.09
N GLY A 16 -4.56 -1.31 -1.62
CA GLY A 16 -5.47 -2.43 -1.72
C GLY A 16 -6.18 -2.56 -3.05
N ASN A 17 -6.23 -3.79 -3.60
CA ASN A 17 -7.12 -4.17 -4.69
C ASN A 17 -7.35 -5.68 -4.63
N GLN A 18 -8.60 -6.11 -4.81
CA GLN A 18 -8.98 -7.54 -4.85
C GLN A 18 -8.60 -8.23 -6.16
N LYS A 19 -7.73 -7.63 -6.96
CA LYS A 19 -7.13 -8.23 -8.16
C LYS A 19 -5.62 -8.39 -7.94
N GLY A 20 -5.12 -9.59 -8.16
CA GLY A 20 -3.68 -9.85 -8.23
C GLY A 20 -3.05 -9.24 -9.49
N GLY A 21 -1.76 -8.95 -9.45
CA GLY A 21 -1.01 -8.45 -10.62
C GLY A 21 -1.22 -6.98 -10.98
N VAL A 22 -1.90 -6.20 -10.13
CA VAL A 22 -2.06 -4.73 -10.32
C VAL A 22 -0.92 -3.92 -9.74
N VAL A 23 0.21 -4.55 -9.46
CA VAL A 23 1.46 -3.88 -9.00
C VAL A 23 1.35 -3.25 -7.60
N LYS A 24 0.56 -3.83 -6.68
CA LYS A 24 0.42 -3.33 -5.30
C LYS A 24 1.76 -3.20 -4.59
N SER A 25 2.48 -4.31 -4.44
CA SER A 25 3.74 -4.37 -3.68
C SER A 25 4.82 -3.44 -4.24
N GLN A 26 4.93 -3.34 -5.57
CA GLN A 26 5.82 -2.33 -6.19
C GLN A 26 5.37 -0.91 -5.83
N SER A 27 4.06 -0.63 -5.91
CA SER A 27 3.54 0.70 -5.56
C SER A 27 3.75 1.03 -4.09
N SER A 28 3.58 0.06 -3.20
CA SER A 28 3.86 0.20 -1.76
C SER A 28 5.34 0.55 -1.53
N ASN A 29 6.25 -0.09 -2.27
CA ASN A 29 7.68 0.20 -2.24
C ASN A 29 7.98 1.63 -2.74
N GLU A 30 7.46 2.01 -3.91
CA GLU A 30 7.70 3.33 -4.52
C GLU A 30 7.15 4.48 -3.65
N ILE A 31 5.91 4.36 -3.18
CA ILE A 31 5.25 5.39 -2.37
C ILE A 31 5.97 5.55 -1.02
N SER A 32 6.28 4.46 -0.34
CA SER A 32 6.98 4.51 0.94
C SER A 32 8.38 5.10 0.82
N TYR A 33 9.10 4.74 -0.24
CA TYR A 33 10.41 5.33 -0.53
C TYR A 33 10.32 6.83 -0.76
N ASN A 34 9.39 7.30 -1.60
CA ASN A 34 9.21 8.71 -1.88
C ASN A 34 8.77 9.50 -0.63
N LEU A 35 7.95 8.92 0.24
CA LEU A 35 7.61 9.52 1.55
C LEU A 35 8.86 9.70 2.42
N GLN A 36 9.71 8.67 2.52
CA GLN A 36 10.97 8.74 3.27
C GLN A 36 11.91 9.79 2.68
N GLN A 37 12.06 9.86 1.34
CA GLN A 37 12.88 10.87 0.68
C GLN A 37 12.33 12.29 0.85
N ALA A 38 11.03 12.45 1.07
CA ALA A 38 10.39 13.72 1.42
C ALA A 38 10.60 14.13 2.90
N GLY A 39 11.35 13.33 3.67
CA GLY A 39 11.67 13.59 5.08
C GLY A 39 10.66 13.07 6.09
N HIS A 40 9.75 12.19 5.66
CA HIS A 40 8.76 11.57 6.55
C HIS A 40 9.25 10.21 7.06
N LYS A 41 9.23 10.01 8.37
CA LYS A 41 9.56 8.72 8.97
C LYS A 41 8.50 7.68 8.59
N THR A 42 8.89 6.67 7.82
CA THR A 42 7.97 5.75 7.16
C THR A 42 8.17 4.31 7.63
N LEU A 43 7.06 3.63 7.97
CA LEU A 43 7.00 2.19 8.21
C LEU A 43 6.27 1.50 7.06
N CYS A 44 6.82 0.38 6.60
CA CYS A 44 6.20 -0.52 5.64
C CYS A 44 5.75 -1.81 6.35
N ILE A 45 4.55 -2.29 6.08
CA ILE A 45 4.02 -3.55 6.59
C ILE A 45 3.51 -4.38 5.41
N ASP A 46 4.11 -5.57 5.21
CA ASP A 46 3.64 -6.53 4.21
C ASP A 46 2.54 -7.41 4.82
N MET A 47 1.33 -7.30 4.29
CA MET A 47 0.14 -8.05 4.71
C MET A 47 -0.30 -9.07 3.65
N ASP A 48 0.55 -9.40 2.69
CA ASP A 48 0.28 -10.44 1.71
C ASP A 48 1.16 -11.67 1.99
N TRP A 49 0.57 -12.78 2.42
CA TRP A 49 1.31 -14.03 2.70
C TRP A 49 2.06 -14.62 1.51
N THR A 50 1.86 -14.09 0.29
CA THR A 50 2.72 -14.39 -0.85
C THR A 50 4.06 -13.66 -0.80
N ALA A 51 4.25 -12.81 0.22
CA ALA A 51 5.48 -12.09 0.54
C ALA A 51 6.05 -11.21 -0.59
N GLY A 52 5.21 -10.76 -1.52
CA GLY A 52 5.68 -10.03 -2.71
C GLY A 52 6.35 -8.70 -2.42
N PHE A 53 6.02 -8.02 -1.33
CA PHE A 53 6.72 -6.81 -0.89
C PHE A 53 8.01 -7.16 -0.15
N THR A 54 7.97 -8.19 0.68
CA THR A 54 9.12 -8.69 1.44
C THR A 54 10.22 -9.19 0.50
N GLU A 55 9.89 -10.06 -0.47
CA GLU A 55 10.84 -10.59 -1.46
C GLU A 55 11.50 -9.49 -2.30
N ARG A 56 10.74 -8.45 -2.69
CA ARG A 56 11.30 -7.30 -3.39
C ARG A 56 12.25 -6.48 -2.54
N THR A 57 11.97 -6.36 -1.25
CA THR A 57 12.80 -5.60 -0.31
C THR A 57 14.10 -6.34 -0.01
N PHE A 58 14.08 -7.67 -0.06
CA PHE A 58 15.21 -8.55 0.26
C PHE A 58 15.48 -9.56 -0.86
N PRO A 59 15.98 -9.12 -2.03
CA PRO A 59 16.18 -9.98 -3.19
C PRO A 59 17.26 -11.07 -2.97
N ASP A 60 18.19 -10.82 -2.07
CA ASP A 60 19.27 -11.77 -1.72
C ASP A 60 18.85 -12.82 -0.66
N GLY A 61 17.60 -12.78 -0.24
CA GLY A 61 17.03 -13.66 0.78
C GLY A 61 16.45 -12.89 1.97
N MET A 62 15.49 -13.50 2.65
CA MET A 62 14.84 -12.89 3.82
C MET A 62 15.81 -12.83 5.00
N PRO A 63 15.85 -11.72 5.75
CA PRO A 63 16.62 -11.65 6.99
C PRO A 63 16.00 -12.57 8.05
N PHE A 64 16.87 -13.05 8.96
CA PHE A 64 16.50 -13.96 10.06
C PHE A 64 15.31 -13.47 10.89
N GLU A 65 15.19 -12.16 11.08
CA GLU A 65 14.11 -11.54 11.85
C GLU A 65 12.71 -11.73 11.26
N ILE A 66 12.63 -12.18 9.99
CA ILE A 66 11.35 -12.47 9.31
C ILE A 66 11.10 -13.98 9.27
N GLU A 67 12.16 -14.80 9.31
CA GLU A 67 12.02 -16.23 9.23
C GLU A 67 11.56 -16.83 10.57
N ARG A 68 10.75 -17.89 10.49
CA ARG A 68 10.38 -18.71 11.64
C ARG A 68 11.61 -19.57 12.08
N GLU A 69 11.84 -19.66 13.38
CA GLU A 69 12.85 -20.59 13.89
C GLU A 69 12.46 -22.05 13.57
N PRO A 70 13.23 -22.79 12.75
CA PRO A 70 12.81 -24.10 12.23
C PRO A 70 12.54 -25.15 13.31
N LEU A 71 13.24 -25.04 14.46
CA LEU A 71 13.15 -26.03 15.55
C LEU A 71 12.04 -25.73 16.56
N LYS A 72 11.58 -24.48 16.64
CA LYS A 72 10.57 -24.04 17.62
C LYS A 72 9.20 -23.83 17.02
N HIS A 73 9.09 -23.74 15.70
CA HIS A 73 7.86 -23.37 15.00
C HIS A 73 7.23 -22.03 15.48
N GLU A 74 8.05 -21.18 16.08
CA GLU A 74 7.68 -19.89 16.64
C GLU A 74 8.60 -18.81 16.09
N PHE A 75 8.09 -17.57 15.98
CA PHE A 75 8.93 -16.43 15.67
C PHE A 75 9.74 -16.04 16.90
N ALA A 76 11.01 -15.66 16.71
CA ALA A 76 11.83 -15.17 17.80
C ALA A 76 11.21 -13.91 18.42
N PRO A 77 11.36 -13.69 19.75
CA PRO A 77 11.01 -12.40 20.37
C PRO A 77 11.71 -11.24 19.65
N GLY A 78 10.95 -10.18 19.36
CA GLY A 78 11.48 -9.03 18.61
C GLY A 78 11.57 -9.22 17.09
N SER A 79 11.08 -10.35 16.53
CA SER A 79 11.09 -10.56 15.09
C SER A 79 10.25 -9.51 14.36
N ALA A 80 10.71 -9.11 13.18
CA ALA A 80 10.02 -8.14 12.30
C ALA A 80 8.99 -8.82 11.38
N HIS A 81 8.25 -9.81 11.90
CA HIS A 81 7.26 -10.53 11.12
C HIS A 81 5.84 -10.03 11.40
N THR A 82 5.08 -9.75 10.34
CA THR A 82 3.71 -9.21 10.41
C THR A 82 2.75 -10.08 11.24
N TYR A 83 2.95 -11.40 11.27
CA TYR A 83 2.19 -12.32 12.12
C TYR A 83 2.18 -11.88 13.60
N GLN A 84 3.29 -11.33 14.10
CA GLN A 84 3.44 -10.88 15.48
C GLN A 84 2.54 -9.68 15.83
N LEU A 85 2.10 -8.91 14.83
CA LEU A 85 1.16 -7.81 15.06
C LEU A 85 -0.26 -8.27 15.44
N PHE A 86 -0.57 -9.55 15.26
CA PHE A 86 -1.87 -10.12 15.63
C PHE A 86 -1.95 -10.62 17.09
N PHE A 87 -0.92 -10.34 17.88
CA PHE A 87 -0.84 -10.75 19.28
C PHE A 87 -0.37 -9.59 20.14
N SER A 88 -1.15 -9.26 21.17
CA SER A 88 -0.93 -8.08 22.02
C SER A 88 0.33 -8.15 22.90
N ASP A 89 0.79 -9.35 23.21
CA ASP A 89 1.92 -9.62 24.13
C ASP A 89 3.29 -9.77 23.45
N THR A 90 3.32 -9.67 22.10
CA THR A 90 4.57 -9.79 21.34
C THR A 90 5.30 -8.46 21.20
N VAL A 91 6.63 -8.50 21.24
CA VAL A 91 7.50 -7.36 20.89
C VAL A 91 7.88 -7.46 19.42
N ILE A 92 7.85 -6.34 18.72
CA ILE A 92 8.25 -6.25 17.31
C ILE A 92 9.30 -5.16 17.18
N GLU A 93 10.40 -5.51 16.54
CA GLU A 93 11.48 -4.58 16.19
C GLU A 93 11.58 -4.50 14.66
N PRO A 94 10.99 -3.46 14.02
CA PRO A 94 11.03 -3.32 12.58
C PRO A 94 12.46 -3.23 12.05
N ILE A 95 12.75 -3.89 10.92
CA ILE A 95 14.05 -3.81 10.24
C ILE A 95 14.23 -2.39 9.70
N VAL A 96 15.40 -1.81 9.94
CA VAL A 96 15.78 -0.52 9.35
C VAL A 96 16.44 -0.78 7.99
N LEU A 97 15.81 -0.31 6.92
CA LEU A 97 16.34 -0.44 5.56
C LEU A 97 17.48 0.56 5.31
N PRO A 98 18.34 0.31 4.30
CA PRO A 98 19.47 1.21 3.98
C PRO A 98 19.05 2.65 3.66
N ASP A 99 17.83 2.86 3.16
CA ASP A 99 17.26 4.18 2.85
C ASP A 99 16.60 4.87 4.06
N GLY A 100 16.61 4.22 5.22
CA GLY A 100 16.06 4.73 6.48
C GLY A 100 14.59 4.42 6.72
N ARG A 101 13.88 3.79 5.78
CA ARG A 101 12.54 3.24 6.05
C ARG A 101 12.63 2.10 7.07
N HIS A 102 11.56 1.92 7.83
CA HIS A 102 11.38 0.75 8.66
C HIS A 102 10.47 -0.27 7.95
N PHE A 103 10.70 -1.55 8.20
CA PHE A 103 10.00 -2.63 7.51
C PHE A 103 9.60 -3.76 8.45
N ILE A 104 8.35 -4.21 8.34
CA ILE A 104 7.84 -5.44 8.95
C ILE A 104 7.42 -6.34 7.79
N GLY A 105 8.13 -7.45 7.64
CA GLY A 105 7.94 -8.38 6.53
C GLY A 105 6.97 -9.51 6.84
N THR A 106 6.81 -10.40 5.88
CA THR A 106 5.96 -11.57 6.03
C THR A 106 6.51 -12.78 5.31
N THR A 107 5.95 -13.93 5.66
CA THR A 107 6.11 -15.21 4.97
C THR A 107 4.73 -15.87 4.85
N TYR A 108 4.68 -17.07 4.25
CA TYR A 108 3.44 -17.81 4.08
C TYR A 108 2.71 -18.10 5.41
N GLU A 109 3.42 -18.11 6.52
CA GLU A 109 2.88 -18.34 7.86
C GLU A 109 1.82 -17.30 8.25
N LEU A 110 1.84 -16.11 7.69
CA LEU A 110 0.78 -15.11 7.91
C LEU A 110 -0.61 -15.66 7.54
N ASN A 111 -0.69 -16.60 6.60
CA ASN A 111 -1.96 -17.24 6.23
C ASN A 111 -2.62 -17.98 7.41
N GLU A 112 -1.90 -18.37 8.45
CA GLU A 112 -2.45 -19.00 9.65
C GLU A 112 -3.46 -18.10 10.38
N ILE A 113 -3.33 -16.78 10.26
CA ILE A 113 -4.27 -15.79 10.83
C ILE A 113 -5.71 -16.02 10.34
N ASN A 114 -5.87 -16.55 9.14
CA ASN A 114 -7.19 -16.82 8.57
C ASN A 114 -7.94 -17.98 9.28
N TYR A 115 -7.23 -18.77 10.06
CA TYR A 115 -7.74 -19.89 10.85
C TYR A 115 -7.80 -19.58 12.35
N ARG A 116 -7.42 -18.37 12.77
CA ARG A 116 -7.49 -17.90 14.15
C ARG A 116 -8.85 -17.27 14.44
N PRO A 117 -9.25 -17.16 15.73
CA PRO A 117 -10.41 -16.37 16.14
C PRO A 117 -10.33 -14.93 15.60
N ASN A 118 -11.48 -14.35 15.27
CA ASN A 118 -11.54 -13.04 14.62
C ASN A 118 -11.14 -11.86 15.53
N ASP A 119 -11.00 -12.06 16.82
CA ASP A 119 -10.55 -11.04 17.78
C ASP A 119 -9.10 -10.61 17.51
N CYS A 120 -8.23 -11.49 16.99
CA CYS A 120 -6.85 -11.14 16.64
C CYS A 120 -6.75 -10.00 15.61
N ILE A 121 -7.79 -9.73 14.79
CA ILE A 121 -7.79 -8.59 13.87
C ILE A 121 -7.85 -7.25 14.61
N PHE A 122 -8.42 -7.20 15.80
CA PHE A 122 -8.45 -6.00 16.63
C PHE A 122 -7.12 -5.80 17.36
N ASP A 123 -6.45 -6.88 17.79
CA ASP A 123 -5.08 -6.79 18.30
C ASP A 123 -4.17 -6.15 17.25
N PHE A 124 -4.25 -6.57 15.99
CA PHE A 124 -3.53 -5.94 14.88
C PHE A 124 -3.82 -4.43 14.77
N LYS A 125 -5.09 -4.04 14.81
CA LYS A 125 -5.50 -2.63 14.76
C LYS A 125 -4.87 -1.83 15.90
N ASP A 126 -4.96 -2.31 17.13
CA ASP A 126 -4.47 -1.62 18.31
C ASP A 126 -2.94 -1.49 18.27
N ARG A 127 -2.24 -2.51 17.76
CA ARG A 127 -0.79 -2.50 17.54
C ARG A 127 -0.39 -1.46 16.51
N VAL A 128 -1.09 -1.39 15.38
CA VAL A 128 -0.82 -0.37 14.34
C VAL A 128 -1.13 1.03 14.86
N GLU A 129 -2.22 1.21 15.65
CA GLU A 129 -2.53 2.50 16.26
C GLU A 129 -1.42 2.96 17.23
N ALA A 130 -0.85 2.06 18.02
CA ALA A 130 0.28 2.37 18.89
C ALA A 130 1.53 2.81 18.08
N LEU A 131 1.77 2.18 16.91
CA LEU A 131 2.88 2.53 16.02
C LEU A 131 2.75 3.95 15.42
N LYS A 132 1.54 4.49 15.28
CA LYS A 132 1.30 5.85 14.74
C LYS A 132 2.02 6.95 15.54
N SER A 133 2.36 6.72 16.79
CA SER A 133 3.13 7.67 17.61
C SER A 133 4.62 7.76 17.21
N HIS A 134 5.11 6.79 16.43
CA HIS A 134 6.52 6.63 16.08
C HIS A 134 6.84 6.93 14.61
N TYR A 135 5.81 7.05 13.75
CA TYR A 135 5.95 7.23 12.30
C TYR A 135 5.04 8.34 11.80
N ASP A 136 5.45 9.03 10.73
CA ASP A 136 4.60 9.99 10.03
C ASP A 136 3.63 9.26 9.09
N TYR A 137 4.11 8.18 8.44
CA TYR A 137 3.31 7.34 7.56
C TYR A 137 3.57 5.85 7.81
N ILE A 138 2.51 5.07 7.76
CA ILE A 138 2.54 3.61 7.78
C ILE A 138 1.88 3.14 6.48
N ILE A 139 2.63 2.44 5.63
CA ILE A 139 2.15 1.89 4.37
C ILE A 139 1.90 0.39 4.55
N ILE A 140 0.67 -0.03 4.33
CA ILE A 140 0.25 -1.43 4.41
C ILE A 140 0.03 -1.97 2.99
N ASP A 141 0.84 -2.94 2.57
CA ASP A 141 0.62 -3.71 1.34
C ASP A 141 -0.37 -4.84 1.59
N SER A 142 -1.60 -4.73 1.09
CA SER A 142 -2.67 -5.65 1.46
C SER A 142 -2.74 -6.90 0.59
N ASN A 143 -3.18 -8.00 1.19
CA ASN A 143 -3.54 -9.22 0.47
C ASN A 143 -4.75 -8.98 -0.47
N PRO A 144 -4.76 -9.54 -1.69
CA PRO A 144 -5.89 -9.39 -2.62
C PRO A 144 -7.11 -10.27 -2.27
N SER A 145 -6.92 -11.30 -1.43
CA SER A 145 -7.97 -12.26 -1.09
C SER A 145 -8.80 -11.81 0.11
N TYR A 146 -10.11 -12.00 0.03
CA TYR A 146 -10.99 -11.77 1.18
C TYR A 146 -10.64 -12.71 2.34
N SER A 147 -10.13 -12.17 3.44
CA SER A 147 -9.53 -12.92 4.54
C SER A 147 -9.44 -12.07 5.81
N ASN A 148 -9.18 -12.66 6.97
CA ASN A 148 -8.93 -11.94 8.21
C ASN A 148 -7.76 -10.97 8.09
N VAL A 149 -6.72 -11.35 7.37
CA VAL A 149 -5.54 -10.49 7.10
C VAL A 149 -5.96 -9.24 6.30
N MET A 150 -6.80 -9.40 5.26
CA MET A 150 -7.33 -8.27 4.51
C MET A 150 -8.25 -7.40 5.38
N VAL A 151 -9.12 -7.99 6.21
CA VAL A 151 -9.96 -7.23 7.16
C VAL A 151 -9.09 -6.40 8.07
N ALA A 152 -8.08 -7.01 8.71
CA ALA A 152 -7.15 -6.35 9.64
C ALA A 152 -6.49 -5.12 9.01
N SER A 153 -5.95 -5.24 7.78
CA SER A 153 -5.30 -4.12 7.09
C SER A 153 -6.23 -2.92 6.90
N HIS A 154 -7.52 -3.15 6.60
CA HIS A 154 -8.49 -2.09 6.36
C HIS A 154 -9.08 -1.48 7.63
N ILE A 155 -9.22 -2.26 8.71
CA ILE A 155 -9.70 -1.71 9.97
C ILE A 155 -8.66 -0.85 10.69
N ALA A 156 -7.37 -1.08 10.41
CA ALA A 156 -6.26 -0.31 10.95
C ALA A 156 -5.93 0.96 10.12
N ALA A 157 -6.45 1.07 8.89
CA ALA A 157 -6.08 2.13 7.97
C ALA A 157 -6.93 3.40 8.17
N ASP A 158 -6.30 4.57 7.97
CA ASP A 158 -6.99 5.86 7.84
C ASP A 158 -7.46 6.05 6.39
N TYR A 159 -6.63 5.62 5.42
CA TYR A 159 -6.88 5.83 3.99
C TYR A 159 -6.68 4.57 3.16
N LEU A 160 -7.49 4.43 2.12
CA LEU A 160 -7.35 3.44 1.05
C LEU A 160 -6.94 4.11 -0.25
N ILE A 161 -5.89 3.57 -0.90
CA ILE A 161 -5.55 3.85 -2.31
C ILE A 161 -5.59 2.57 -3.12
N VAL A 162 -6.03 2.66 -4.38
CA VAL A 162 -6.31 1.48 -5.20
C VAL A 162 -5.53 1.52 -6.52
N PRO A 163 -4.46 0.71 -6.69
CA PRO A 163 -3.85 0.50 -7.99
C PRO A 163 -4.77 -0.27 -8.92
N THR A 164 -4.79 0.07 -10.21
CA THR A 164 -5.58 -0.65 -11.21
C THR A 164 -4.91 -0.65 -12.58
N LEU A 165 -5.27 -1.61 -13.43
CA LEU A 165 -4.93 -1.61 -14.85
C LEU A 165 -6.15 -1.17 -15.69
N LEU A 166 -5.93 -0.65 -16.89
CA LEU A 166 -7.01 -0.35 -17.83
C LEU A 166 -7.48 -1.62 -18.55
N GLU A 167 -7.99 -2.57 -17.75
CA GLU A 167 -8.56 -3.84 -18.24
C GLU A 167 -9.81 -4.23 -17.43
N LYS A 168 -10.69 -5.03 -18.05
CA LYS A 168 -11.99 -5.43 -17.46
C LYS A 168 -11.84 -6.10 -16.10
N SER A 169 -10.88 -7.00 -15.93
CA SER A 169 -10.69 -7.75 -14.68
C SER A 169 -10.26 -6.85 -13.54
N SER A 170 -9.38 -5.89 -13.81
CA SER A 170 -8.86 -4.95 -12.80
C SER A 170 -9.91 -3.92 -12.37
N ARG A 171 -10.73 -3.43 -13.31
CA ARG A 171 -11.89 -2.56 -12.99
C ARG A 171 -12.90 -3.27 -12.08
N ASN A 172 -13.18 -4.54 -12.32
CA ASN A 172 -14.03 -5.34 -11.43
C ASN A 172 -13.39 -5.46 -10.03
N GLY A 173 -12.06 -5.54 -9.96
CA GLY A 173 -11.31 -5.48 -8.70
C GLY A 173 -11.54 -4.17 -7.94
N VAL A 174 -11.50 -3.02 -8.63
CA VAL A 174 -11.81 -1.71 -8.04
C VAL A 174 -13.24 -1.67 -7.48
N ALA A 175 -14.23 -2.09 -8.26
CA ALA A 175 -15.63 -2.11 -7.81
C ALA A 175 -15.82 -2.98 -6.56
N LYS A 176 -15.22 -4.18 -6.54
CA LYS A 176 -15.23 -5.06 -5.36
C LYS A 176 -14.53 -4.44 -4.16
N GLN A 177 -13.39 -3.79 -4.39
CA GLN A 177 -12.60 -3.14 -3.34
C GLN A 177 -13.39 -1.98 -2.70
N LEU A 178 -14.03 -1.13 -3.48
CA LEU A 178 -14.86 -0.04 -2.97
C LEU A 178 -16.10 -0.56 -2.22
N ALA A 179 -16.78 -1.57 -2.74
CA ALA A 179 -17.90 -2.21 -2.05
C ALA A 179 -17.46 -2.84 -0.71
N TYR A 180 -16.27 -3.43 -0.68
CA TYR A 180 -15.69 -3.97 0.54
C TYR A 180 -15.34 -2.86 1.54
N MET A 181 -14.69 -1.79 1.10
CA MET A 181 -14.39 -0.63 1.94
C MET A 181 -15.67 -0.08 2.61
N GLN A 182 -16.78 0.03 1.88
CA GLN A 182 -18.05 0.49 2.46
C GLN A 182 -18.56 -0.43 3.58
N LYS A 183 -18.35 -1.76 3.46
CA LYS A 183 -18.68 -2.72 4.53
C LYS A 183 -17.78 -2.50 5.76
N ILE A 184 -16.49 -2.28 5.55
CA ILE A 184 -15.53 -1.98 6.64
C ILE A 184 -15.92 -0.66 7.32
N LYS A 185 -16.18 0.41 6.56
CA LYS A 185 -16.63 1.70 7.12
C LYS A 185 -17.86 1.53 7.99
N LYS A 186 -18.86 0.81 7.51
CA LYS A 186 -20.13 0.64 8.21
C LYS A 186 -19.98 -0.13 9.52
N ASN A 187 -19.14 -1.15 9.56
CA ASN A 187 -19.16 -2.15 10.65
C ASN A 187 -17.97 -2.04 11.62
N TYR A 188 -16.81 -1.51 11.17
CA TYR A 188 -15.56 -1.64 11.92
C TYR A 188 -14.72 -0.37 11.98
N ASN A 189 -14.64 0.40 10.89
CA ASN A 189 -13.79 1.59 10.80
C ASN A 189 -14.49 2.73 10.07
N PRO A 190 -15.37 3.49 10.75
CA PRO A 190 -16.08 4.61 10.14
C PRO A 190 -15.17 5.72 9.59
N ALA A 191 -13.94 5.82 10.10
CA ALA A 191 -12.95 6.82 9.71
C ALA A 191 -12.19 6.48 8.42
N LEU A 192 -12.24 5.21 7.94
CA LEU A 192 -11.54 4.83 6.72
C LEU A 192 -12.02 5.64 5.52
N GLU A 193 -11.11 6.34 4.84
CA GLU A 193 -11.46 7.15 3.68
C GLU A 193 -10.78 6.66 2.39
N PHE A 194 -11.48 6.82 1.27
CA PHE A 194 -10.94 6.55 -0.06
C PHE A 194 -10.24 7.79 -0.61
N LEU A 195 -8.91 7.74 -0.75
CA LEU A 195 -8.15 8.81 -1.40
C LEU A 195 -8.33 8.79 -2.92
N GLY A 196 -8.25 7.61 -3.53
CA GLY A 196 -8.44 7.48 -4.96
C GLY A 196 -7.86 6.20 -5.56
N VAL A 197 -8.01 6.10 -6.87
CA VAL A 197 -7.38 5.07 -7.70
C VAL A 197 -6.24 5.68 -8.50
N TYR A 198 -5.25 4.87 -8.85
CA TYR A 198 -4.24 5.24 -9.85
C TYR A 198 -4.05 4.08 -10.82
N VAL A 199 -3.84 4.43 -12.08
CA VAL A 199 -3.67 3.46 -13.16
C VAL A 199 -2.19 3.09 -13.23
N THR A 200 -1.89 1.80 -13.14
CA THR A 200 -0.54 1.26 -13.30
C THR A 200 -0.38 0.64 -14.70
N GLN A 201 0.85 0.49 -15.15
CA GLN A 201 1.19 -0.06 -16.46
C GLN A 201 0.49 0.64 -17.63
N ALA A 202 0.25 1.94 -17.51
CA ALA A 202 -0.38 2.72 -18.56
C ALA A 202 0.54 2.84 -19.78
N VAL A 203 0.01 2.56 -20.97
CA VAL A 203 0.70 2.81 -22.22
C VAL A 203 0.37 4.23 -22.67
N VAL A 204 1.19 5.21 -22.23
CA VAL A 204 0.99 6.63 -22.56
C VAL A 204 2.00 7.04 -23.60
N SER A 205 1.54 7.37 -24.82
CA SER A 205 2.43 7.76 -25.93
C SER A 205 3.05 9.15 -25.81
N ASN A 206 2.56 10.01 -24.90
CA ASN A 206 3.11 11.35 -24.62
C ASN A 206 2.61 11.93 -23.28
N TYR A 207 3.44 11.95 -22.28
CA TYR A 207 3.16 12.36 -20.91
C TYR A 207 2.69 13.82 -20.70
N LYS A 208 2.93 14.71 -21.64
CA LYS A 208 2.76 16.16 -21.43
C LYS A 208 1.46 16.80 -21.93
N LYS A 209 0.50 16.03 -22.44
CA LYS A 209 -0.78 16.55 -22.87
C LYS A 209 -1.92 15.81 -22.18
N ASP A 210 -2.99 16.50 -21.92
CA ASP A 210 -4.18 16.07 -21.23
C ASP A 210 -4.60 14.63 -21.55
N LEU A 211 -4.76 13.82 -20.55
CA LEU A 211 -5.12 12.40 -20.63
C LEU A 211 -6.44 12.14 -21.38
N LEU A 212 -7.27 13.16 -21.49
CA LEU A 212 -8.55 13.14 -22.21
C LEU A 212 -8.42 13.38 -23.70
N GLU A 213 -7.24 13.81 -24.21
CA GLU A 213 -7.04 14.16 -25.62
C GLU A 213 -6.36 13.06 -26.46
N GLY A 214 -7.01 11.89 -26.61
CA GLY A 214 -6.71 10.98 -27.73
C GLY A 214 -5.38 10.24 -27.69
N ARG A 215 -4.89 9.86 -26.50
CA ARG A 215 -3.58 9.24 -26.33
C ARG A 215 -3.58 7.84 -25.76
N PHE A 216 -4.71 7.40 -25.30
CA PHE A 216 -4.97 6.00 -25.01
C PHE A 216 -5.43 5.29 -26.28
N THR A 217 -5.20 3.99 -26.35
CA THR A 217 -5.87 3.15 -27.35
C THR A 217 -7.39 3.27 -27.18
N ALA A 218 -8.16 2.95 -28.21
CA ALA A 218 -9.62 2.95 -28.09
C ALA A 218 -10.10 2.04 -26.96
N VAL A 219 -9.40 0.92 -26.72
CA VAL A 219 -9.68 -0.03 -25.65
C VAL A 219 -9.39 0.59 -24.27
N ASP A 220 -8.26 1.28 -24.11
CA ASP A 220 -7.90 1.92 -22.84
C ASP A 220 -8.83 3.09 -22.53
N THR A 221 -9.23 3.86 -23.54
CA THR A 221 -10.20 4.95 -23.39
C THR A 221 -11.55 4.42 -22.88
N GLU A 222 -12.03 3.31 -23.46
CA GLU A 222 -13.27 2.67 -23.01
C GLU A 222 -13.12 2.10 -21.59
N ASN A 223 -11.98 1.49 -21.28
CA ASN A 223 -11.69 1.01 -19.91
C ASN A 223 -11.65 2.16 -18.89
N LEU A 224 -11.10 3.30 -19.26
CA LEU A 224 -11.08 4.49 -18.40
C LEU A 224 -12.49 5.05 -18.19
N ARG A 225 -13.31 5.16 -19.26
CA ARG A 225 -14.71 5.59 -19.15
C ARG A 225 -15.49 4.70 -18.18
N MET A 226 -15.33 3.40 -18.30
CA MET A 226 -15.99 2.45 -17.39
C MET A 226 -15.42 2.51 -15.96
N LEU A 227 -14.16 2.89 -15.77
CA LEU A 227 -13.61 3.15 -14.42
C LEU A 227 -14.28 4.39 -13.79
N PHE A 228 -14.48 5.45 -14.57
CA PHE A 228 -15.23 6.63 -14.10
C PHE A 228 -16.67 6.28 -13.72
N GLU A 229 -17.36 5.45 -14.51
CA GLU A 229 -18.71 4.96 -14.16
C GLU A 229 -18.73 4.19 -12.83
N ILE A 230 -17.73 3.35 -12.57
CA ILE A 230 -17.58 2.65 -11.27
C ILE A 230 -17.42 3.66 -10.13
N LEU A 231 -16.57 4.68 -10.31
CA LEU A 231 -16.37 5.72 -9.31
C LEU A 231 -17.67 6.50 -9.05
N HIS A 232 -18.35 6.94 -10.11
CA HIS A 232 -19.63 7.65 -10.00
C HIS A 232 -20.70 6.83 -9.28
N ASN A 233 -20.82 5.55 -9.58
CA ASN A 233 -21.74 4.63 -8.91
C ASN A 233 -21.44 4.44 -7.42
N CYS A 234 -20.19 4.74 -7.01
CA CYS A 234 -19.76 4.72 -5.62
C CYS A 234 -19.81 6.13 -4.96
N GLY A 235 -20.29 7.16 -5.66
CA GLY A 235 -20.40 8.53 -5.15
C GLY A 235 -19.11 9.35 -5.26
N TYR A 236 -18.18 8.96 -6.14
CA TYR A 236 -16.93 9.66 -6.42
C TYR A 236 -16.89 10.18 -7.86
N ASP A 237 -16.14 11.24 -8.09
CA ASP A 237 -15.91 11.80 -9.42
C ASP A 237 -14.52 11.40 -9.98
N GLU A 238 -14.20 11.88 -11.18
CA GLU A 238 -12.95 11.57 -11.90
C GLU A 238 -11.70 12.11 -11.18
N SER A 239 -11.83 13.09 -10.29
CA SER A 239 -10.72 13.63 -9.50
C SER A 239 -10.08 12.56 -8.60
N LYS A 240 -10.83 11.48 -8.32
CA LYS A 240 -10.34 10.30 -7.61
C LYS A 240 -9.40 9.43 -8.45
N VAL A 241 -9.20 9.69 -9.73
CA VAL A 241 -8.09 9.13 -10.51
C VAL A 241 -6.85 9.99 -10.25
N LEU A 242 -5.95 9.48 -9.41
CA LEU A 242 -4.85 10.24 -8.85
C LEU A 242 -3.67 10.39 -9.81
N ALA A 243 -3.36 9.33 -10.55
CA ALA A 243 -2.20 9.27 -11.43
C ALA A 243 -2.32 8.16 -12.47
N TYR A 244 -1.45 8.23 -13.46
CA TYR A 244 -1.21 7.18 -14.46
C TYR A 244 0.28 6.88 -14.46
N ILE A 245 0.63 5.65 -14.12
CA ILE A 245 2.02 5.18 -14.02
C ILE A 245 2.35 4.41 -15.29
N SER A 246 3.29 4.91 -16.04
CA SER A 246 3.74 4.31 -17.31
C SER A 246 4.49 3.00 -17.09
N TYR A 247 4.29 2.07 -18.01
CA TYR A 247 5.04 0.83 -18.04
C TYR A 247 6.32 0.98 -18.90
N VAL A 248 7.47 0.81 -18.26
CA VAL A 248 8.77 0.73 -18.92
C VAL A 248 9.36 -0.64 -18.57
N SER A 249 9.17 -1.62 -19.44
CA SER A 249 9.41 -3.06 -19.16
C SER A 249 10.82 -3.37 -18.67
N THR A 250 11.85 -2.78 -19.30
CA THR A 250 13.25 -2.98 -18.92
C THR A 250 13.54 -2.41 -17.55
N THR A 251 13.21 -1.13 -17.30
CA THR A 251 13.39 -0.46 -16.02
C THR A 251 12.67 -1.20 -14.89
N ALA A 252 11.42 -1.62 -15.15
CA ALA A 252 10.63 -2.33 -14.15
C ALA A 252 11.25 -3.68 -13.78
N LYS A 253 11.67 -4.46 -14.80
CA LYS A 253 12.28 -5.77 -14.57
C LYS A 253 13.58 -5.66 -13.78
N GLU A 254 14.49 -4.79 -14.21
CA GLU A 254 15.82 -4.64 -13.61
C GLU A 254 15.74 -4.06 -12.19
N ALA A 255 14.88 -3.05 -11.95
CA ALA A 255 14.67 -2.51 -10.62
C ALA A 255 14.13 -3.58 -9.64
N ILE A 256 13.17 -4.39 -10.10
CA ILE A 256 12.60 -5.48 -9.28
C ILE A 256 13.63 -6.54 -8.94
N GLU A 257 14.42 -7.00 -9.91
CA GLU A 257 15.47 -8.01 -9.72
C GLU A 257 16.55 -7.55 -8.73
N LEU A 258 16.80 -6.23 -8.67
CA LEU A 258 17.79 -5.62 -7.76
C LEU A 258 17.19 -5.18 -6.42
N GLY A 259 15.91 -5.38 -6.18
CA GLY A 259 15.22 -4.90 -4.96
C GLY A 259 15.15 -3.37 -4.82
N LEU A 260 15.34 -2.63 -5.93
CA LEU A 260 15.37 -1.18 -5.94
C LEU A 260 14.01 -0.58 -6.36
N THR A 261 13.76 0.65 -5.93
CA THR A 261 12.70 1.47 -6.49
C THR A 261 13.09 2.00 -7.87
N PHE A 262 12.11 2.46 -8.65
CA PHE A 262 12.40 3.14 -9.92
C PHE A 262 13.24 4.39 -9.73
N LYS A 263 13.06 5.08 -8.59
CA LYS A 263 13.81 6.31 -8.29
C LYS A 263 15.28 6.01 -7.94
N GLU A 264 15.56 4.89 -7.27
CA GLU A 264 16.94 4.43 -7.01
C GLU A 264 17.62 3.93 -8.28
N TYR A 265 16.93 3.08 -9.06
CA TYR A 265 17.50 2.47 -10.24
C TYR A 265 17.63 3.43 -11.42
N ALA A 266 16.58 4.18 -11.72
CA ALA A 266 16.49 5.08 -12.88
C ALA A 266 15.73 6.37 -12.53
N PRO A 267 16.35 7.30 -11.77
CA PRO A 267 15.67 8.48 -11.18
C PRO A 267 15.05 9.43 -12.20
N THR A 268 15.55 9.42 -13.45
CA THR A 268 15.01 10.26 -14.54
C THR A 268 13.93 9.57 -15.34
N SER A 269 13.65 8.29 -15.07
CA SER A 269 12.62 7.52 -15.79
C SER A 269 11.22 8.10 -15.56
N LEU A 270 10.34 7.82 -16.50
CA LEU A 270 8.96 8.30 -16.43
C LEU A 270 8.21 7.70 -15.21
N PRO A 271 8.24 6.39 -14.93
CA PRO A 271 7.58 5.84 -13.76
C PRO A 271 8.13 6.39 -12.44
N ALA A 272 9.45 6.64 -12.31
CA ALA A 272 10.02 7.26 -11.12
C ALA A 272 9.40 8.64 -10.83
N LYS A 273 9.30 9.51 -11.86
CA LYS A 273 8.68 10.83 -11.74
C LYS A 273 7.19 10.75 -11.42
N GLN A 274 6.48 9.82 -12.03
CA GLN A 274 5.04 9.64 -11.83
C GLN A 274 4.70 9.14 -10.42
N TYR A 275 5.51 8.24 -9.84
CA TYR A 275 5.35 7.83 -8.44
C TYR A 275 5.70 8.96 -7.46
N ASP A 276 6.69 9.80 -7.78
CA ASP A 276 6.99 11.00 -6.99
C ASP A 276 5.79 11.97 -7.00
N GLU A 277 5.24 12.29 -8.18
CA GLU A 277 4.05 13.13 -8.34
C GLU A 277 2.82 12.54 -7.61
N LEU A 278 2.59 11.23 -7.73
CA LEU A 278 1.53 10.55 -6.98
C LEU A 278 1.72 10.72 -5.47
N THR A 279 2.94 10.51 -4.98
CA THR A 279 3.24 10.63 -3.55
C THR A 279 3.02 12.06 -3.05
N GLN A 280 3.47 13.08 -3.78
CA GLN A 280 3.23 14.48 -3.44
C GLN A 280 1.72 14.81 -3.42
N LYS A 281 0.96 14.26 -4.36
CA LYS A 281 -0.50 14.40 -4.38
C LYS A 281 -1.16 13.76 -3.14
N LEU A 282 -0.71 12.56 -2.74
CA LEU A 282 -1.20 11.89 -1.53
C LEU A 282 -0.92 12.73 -0.28
N ILE A 283 0.30 13.25 -0.11
CA ILE A 283 0.68 14.14 0.99
C ILE A 283 -0.26 15.36 1.02
N SER A 284 -0.49 16.01 -0.12
CA SER A 284 -1.33 17.19 -0.22
C SER A 284 -2.80 16.92 0.15
N LEU A 285 -3.35 15.81 -0.31
CA LEU A 285 -4.74 15.40 0.00
C LEU A 285 -4.92 15.12 1.50
N ILE A 286 -3.97 14.38 2.10
CA ILE A 286 -4.00 14.04 3.53
C ILE A 286 -3.84 15.29 4.39
N GLN A 287 -2.92 16.20 4.03
CA GLN A 287 -2.77 17.47 4.76
C GLN A 287 -3.99 18.38 4.61
N GLY A 288 -4.64 18.37 3.46
CA GLY A 288 -5.88 19.11 3.21
C GLY A 288 -7.03 18.60 4.09
N ALA A 289 -7.20 17.28 4.18
CA ALA A 289 -8.22 16.64 5.01
C ALA A 289 -8.01 16.91 6.52
N ASN A 290 -6.77 17.03 6.98
CA ASN A 290 -6.45 17.31 8.39
C ASN A 290 -6.63 18.79 8.81
N ARG A 291 -6.97 19.70 7.88
CA ARG A 291 -7.18 21.14 8.14
C ARG A 291 -8.65 21.55 8.13
N GLY A 292 -9.53 20.70 7.70
CA GLY A 292 -10.99 20.92 7.64
C GLY A 292 -11.70 20.27 8.81
#